data_33c2587ff1369c473913e6695e335056
#
_entry.id   33c2587ff1369c473913e6695e335056
#
_cell.length_a   1.000
_cell.length_b   1.000
_cell.length_c   1.000
_cell.angle_alpha   90.00
_cell.angle_beta   90.00
_cell.angle_gamma   90.00
#
_symmetry.space_group_name_H-M   'P 1'
#
loop_
_entity.id
_entity.type
_entity.pdbx_description
1 polymer ?
#
loop_
_entity_poly.entity_id
_entity_poly.type
_entity_poly.pdbx_seq_one_letter_code
_entity_poly.pdbx_strand_id
1 'polypeptide(L)'
;CDFPPLVTTCTDGLSGGWFRNVTPGSNFWDAFYRPLLEKARTGEAAIQPIFIKDYLDRFGVLGEVTVGPGAWNTGWHDGRDFVQWSGTPAQKDALTRVDEISQAVQAALNNAAHIGSRNPELLELLEEARWRVLRAETSCNFFWGDAWVMRCHADLDQACECLERANACFR
;
A
#
# COMPACT_ATOMS: atom_id res chain seq x y z
N CYS A 1 11.05 -14.86 -28.45
CA CYS A 1 9.84 -14.72 -27.61
C CYS A 1 8.69 -14.37 -28.52
N ASP A 2 7.58 -15.06 -28.39
CA ASP A 2 6.38 -14.87 -29.23
C ASP A 2 5.46 -13.75 -28.69
N PHE A 3 5.95 -12.96 -27.74
CA PHE A 3 5.23 -11.86 -27.10
C PHE A 3 6.14 -10.63 -26.96
N PRO A 4 5.57 -9.41 -26.98
CA PRO A 4 6.35 -8.19 -26.81
C PRO A 4 6.94 -8.11 -25.40
N PRO A 5 8.18 -7.61 -25.24
CA PRO A 5 8.78 -7.46 -23.92
C PRO A 5 8.00 -6.45 -23.06
N LEU A 6 7.78 -6.80 -21.79
CA LEU A 6 7.24 -5.89 -20.78
C LEU A 6 8.39 -5.26 -20.00
N VAL A 7 8.41 -3.94 -19.96
CA VAL A 7 9.32 -3.18 -19.09
C VAL A 7 8.50 -2.55 -17.97
N THR A 8 8.76 -2.98 -16.74
CA THR A 8 8.13 -2.38 -15.56
C THR A 8 9.09 -1.36 -14.97
N THR A 9 8.60 -0.13 -14.79
CA THR A 9 9.33 0.92 -14.10
C THR A 9 8.66 1.20 -12.75
N CYS A 10 9.46 1.27 -11.70
CA CYS A 10 9.01 1.65 -10.37
C CYS A 10 9.74 2.92 -9.97
N THR A 11 9.00 3.99 -9.71
CA THR A 11 9.54 5.26 -9.27
C THR A 11 8.90 5.72 -7.98
N ASP A 12 9.67 6.42 -7.15
CA ASP A 12 9.11 7.10 -5.99
C ASP A 12 8.12 8.17 -6.45
N GLY A 13 6.93 8.22 -5.84
CA GLY A 13 5.92 9.22 -6.11
C GLY A 13 6.39 10.66 -5.91
N LEU A 14 7.41 10.86 -5.07
CA LEU A 14 8.06 12.15 -4.85
C LEU A 14 8.74 12.70 -6.12
N SER A 15 9.11 11.84 -7.04
CA SER A 15 9.72 12.20 -8.33
C SER A 15 8.76 13.00 -9.22
N GLY A 16 7.47 12.98 -8.94
CA GLY A 16 6.45 13.79 -9.61
C GLY A 16 6.47 15.28 -9.27
N GLY A 17 7.29 15.68 -8.30
CA GLY A 17 7.47 17.10 -7.95
C GLY A 17 6.48 17.69 -6.96
N TRP A 18 5.50 16.94 -6.50
CA TRP A 18 4.51 17.45 -5.53
C TRP A 18 5.08 17.63 -4.11
N PHE A 19 6.21 16.98 -3.84
CA PHE A 19 6.92 17.06 -2.54
C PHE A 19 8.19 17.92 -2.60
N ARG A 20 8.67 18.27 -3.80
CA ARG A 20 9.87 19.06 -4.02
C ARG A 20 9.55 20.24 -4.91
N ASN A 21 10.17 21.39 -4.63
CA ASN A 21 10.12 22.52 -5.53
C ASN A 21 10.91 22.18 -6.79
N VAL A 22 10.21 21.80 -7.82
CA VAL A 22 10.77 21.59 -9.15
C VAL A 22 10.22 22.66 -10.10
N THR A 23 11.02 23.09 -11.04
CA THR A 23 10.57 23.98 -12.10
C THR A 23 9.44 23.33 -12.89
N PRO A 24 8.31 24.00 -13.12
CA PRO A 24 7.26 23.48 -13.99
C PRO A 24 7.81 22.99 -15.31
N GLY A 25 7.39 21.83 -15.77
CA GLY A 25 7.85 21.20 -17.00
C GLY A 25 9.20 20.44 -16.91
N SER A 26 9.92 20.54 -15.78
CA SER A 26 11.21 19.86 -15.59
C SER A 26 11.14 18.60 -14.73
N ASN A 27 9.98 18.30 -14.14
CA ASN A 27 9.78 17.06 -13.38
C ASN A 27 9.55 15.86 -14.31
N PHE A 28 9.71 14.65 -13.76
CA PHE A 28 9.60 13.42 -14.51
C PHE A 28 8.24 13.23 -15.20
N TRP A 29 7.14 13.69 -14.57
CA TRP A 29 5.81 13.59 -15.13
C TRP A 29 5.63 14.47 -16.37
N ASP A 30 6.07 15.71 -16.30
CA ASP A 30 5.94 16.66 -17.41
C ASP A 30 6.97 16.40 -18.52
N ALA A 31 8.19 16.05 -18.15
CA ALA A 31 9.28 15.85 -19.12
C ALA A 31 9.24 14.50 -19.83
N PHE A 32 8.71 13.47 -19.21
CA PHE A 32 8.72 12.10 -19.72
C PHE A 32 7.33 11.46 -19.82
N TYR A 33 6.61 11.32 -18.72
CA TYR A 33 5.38 10.52 -18.72
C TYR A 33 4.26 11.12 -19.56
N ARG A 34 3.99 12.41 -19.42
CA ARG A 34 2.93 13.06 -20.18
C ARG A 34 3.18 12.98 -21.69
N PRO A 35 4.37 13.35 -22.22
CA PRO A 35 4.67 13.18 -23.62
C PRO A 35 4.58 11.73 -24.12
N LEU A 36 5.00 10.76 -23.29
CA LEU A 36 4.89 9.33 -23.62
C LEU A 36 3.42 8.93 -23.78
N LEU A 37 2.56 9.28 -22.83
CA LEU A 37 1.14 8.96 -22.88
C LEU A 37 0.42 9.63 -24.05
N GLU A 38 0.77 10.89 -24.34
CA GLU A 38 0.22 11.61 -25.51
C GLU A 38 0.60 10.95 -26.83
N LYS A 39 1.87 10.60 -27.01
CA LYS A 39 2.33 9.85 -28.20
C LYS A 39 1.75 8.44 -28.30
N ALA A 40 1.57 7.75 -27.17
CA ALA A 40 0.93 6.45 -27.16
C ALA A 40 -0.53 6.55 -27.61
N ARG A 41 -1.25 7.59 -27.16
CA ARG A 41 -2.66 7.84 -27.55
C ARG A 41 -2.81 8.16 -29.05
N THR A 42 -1.84 8.82 -29.66
CA THR A 42 -1.85 9.16 -31.11
C THR A 42 -1.28 8.04 -31.97
N GLY A 43 -0.76 6.97 -31.38
CA GLY A 43 -0.12 5.88 -32.14
C GLY A 43 1.31 6.17 -32.61
N GLU A 44 1.89 7.30 -32.18
CA GLU A 44 3.24 7.73 -32.58
C GLU A 44 4.34 7.11 -31.71
N ALA A 45 3.99 6.53 -30.55
CA ALA A 45 4.97 5.92 -29.66
C ALA A 45 5.29 4.49 -30.11
N ALA A 46 6.58 4.14 -30.16
CA ALA A 46 7.03 2.78 -30.32
C ALA A 46 6.79 1.91 -29.08
N ILE A 47 6.54 2.55 -27.91
CA ILE A 47 6.26 1.92 -26.62
C ILE A 47 4.80 2.18 -26.29
N GLN A 48 4.06 1.13 -25.93
CA GLN A 48 2.66 1.22 -25.54
C GLN A 48 2.53 1.01 -24.04
N PRO A 49 2.02 2.01 -23.27
CA PRO A 49 1.66 1.79 -21.87
C PRO A 49 0.54 0.75 -21.76
N ILE A 50 0.69 -0.15 -20.81
CA ILE A 50 -0.29 -1.20 -20.53
C ILE A 50 -0.32 -1.46 -19.04
N PHE A 51 -1.47 -1.80 -18.49
CA PHE A 51 -1.56 -2.32 -17.12
C PHE A 51 -0.96 -3.72 -17.07
N ILE A 52 -0.22 -4.02 -16.00
CA ILE A 52 0.40 -5.35 -15.81
C ILE A 52 -0.65 -6.45 -15.90
N LYS A 53 -1.83 -6.23 -15.31
CA LYS A 53 -2.94 -7.19 -15.38
C LYS A 53 -3.35 -7.48 -16.83
N ASP A 54 -3.58 -6.45 -17.63
CA ASP A 54 -4.00 -6.60 -19.03
C ASP A 54 -2.95 -7.30 -19.88
N TYR A 55 -1.66 -7.04 -19.57
CA TYR A 55 -0.55 -7.75 -20.21
C TYR A 55 -0.56 -9.25 -19.86
N LEU A 56 -0.74 -9.60 -18.57
CA LEU A 56 -0.79 -10.99 -18.13
C LEU A 56 -2.03 -11.72 -18.67
N ASP A 57 -3.17 -11.06 -18.70
CA ASP A 57 -4.40 -11.62 -19.28
C ASP A 57 -4.23 -11.93 -20.78
N ARG A 58 -3.44 -11.11 -21.50
CA ARG A 58 -3.23 -11.25 -22.93
C ARG A 58 -2.14 -12.26 -23.31
N PHE A 59 -1.05 -12.30 -22.56
CA PHE A 59 0.15 -13.08 -22.90
C PHE A 59 0.44 -14.23 -21.94
N GLY A 60 -0.27 -14.31 -20.84
CA GLY A 60 -0.12 -15.34 -19.83
C GLY A 60 1.08 -15.13 -18.90
N VAL A 61 1.29 -16.12 -18.05
CA VAL A 61 2.39 -16.20 -17.08
C VAL A 61 3.37 -17.28 -17.55
N LEU A 62 4.66 -16.96 -17.59
CA LEU A 62 5.69 -17.89 -18.06
C LEU A 62 6.22 -18.81 -16.96
N GLY A 63 6.02 -18.43 -15.70
CA GLY A 63 6.51 -19.21 -14.57
C GLY A 63 6.27 -18.49 -13.24
N GLU A 64 6.67 -19.16 -12.17
CA GLU A 64 6.57 -18.66 -10.82
C GLU A 64 7.97 -18.46 -10.22
N VAL A 65 8.12 -17.47 -9.36
CA VAL A 65 9.32 -17.22 -8.59
C VAL A 65 8.99 -17.14 -7.12
N THR A 66 9.83 -17.71 -6.28
CA THR A 66 9.74 -17.51 -4.83
C THR A 66 10.53 -16.27 -4.45
N VAL A 67 9.85 -15.29 -3.87
CA VAL A 67 10.48 -14.07 -3.36
C VAL A 67 10.70 -14.23 -1.86
N GLY A 68 11.95 -14.09 -1.42
CA GLY A 68 12.28 -14.07 0.00
C GLY A 68 11.82 -12.76 0.68
N PRO A 69 11.68 -12.78 2.03
CA PRO A 69 11.42 -11.55 2.78
C PRO A 69 12.49 -10.49 2.50
N GLY A 70 12.05 -9.26 2.32
CA GLY A 70 12.97 -8.15 2.04
C GLY A 70 12.27 -6.81 2.00
N ALA A 71 13.04 -5.75 2.14
CA ALA A 71 12.61 -4.39 1.95
C ALA A 71 13.74 -3.59 1.29
N TRP A 72 13.40 -2.44 0.72
CA TRP A 72 14.35 -1.61 -0.01
C TRP A 72 15.59 -1.18 0.82
N ASN A 73 15.50 -1.18 2.15
CA ASN A 73 16.56 -0.73 3.06
C ASN A 73 17.22 -1.85 3.87
N THR A 74 16.83 -3.11 3.73
CA THR A 74 17.42 -4.22 4.51
C THR A 74 18.90 -4.48 4.20
N GLY A 75 19.35 -4.09 3.01
CA GLY A 75 20.76 -4.25 2.61
C GLY A 75 21.75 -3.28 3.27
N TRP A 76 21.29 -2.25 3.97
CA TRP A 76 22.11 -1.23 4.62
C TRP A 76 22.55 -1.61 6.04
N HIS A 77 21.91 -2.62 6.64
CA HIS A 77 22.25 -3.14 7.96
C HIS A 77 23.13 -4.37 7.84
N ASP A 78 24.09 -4.51 8.74
CA ASP A 78 25.01 -5.65 8.76
C ASP A 78 24.27 -7.00 8.85
N GLY A 79 23.16 -7.04 9.58
CA GLY A 79 22.30 -8.20 9.70
C GLY A 79 21.35 -8.43 8.54
N ARG A 80 21.22 -7.51 7.60
CA ARG A 80 20.19 -7.52 6.53
C ARG A 80 18.80 -7.81 7.07
N ASP A 81 18.48 -7.27 8.22
CA ASP A 81 17.26 -7.47 8.97
C ASP A 81 16.29 -6.30 8.84
N PHE A 82 15.18 -6.38 9.55
CA PHE A 82 14.14 -5.36 9.57
C PHE A 82 14.25 -4.40 10.77
N VAL A 83 15.43 -4.29 11.40
CA VAL A 83 15.64 -3.49 12.61
C VAL A 83 15.22 -2.02 12.44
N GLN A 84 15.28 -1.49 11.22
CA GLN A 84 14.80 -0.16 10.89
C GLN A 84 13.31 0.05 11.24
N TRP A 85 12.51 -1.00 11.13
CA TRP A 85 11.06 -0.95 11.36
C TRP A 85 10.62 -1.62 12.65
N SER A 86 11.42 -2.51 13.19
CA SER A 86 11.06 -3.37 14.34
C SER A 86 12.14 -3.45 15.41
N GLY A 87 13.09 -2.52 15.42
CA GLY A 87 14.24 -2.59 16.33
C GLY A 87 13.93 -2.11 17.73
N THR A 88 13.11 -1.04 17.88
CA THR A 88 12.83 -0.43 19.18
C THR A 88 11.63 -1.12 19.90
N PRO A 89 11.56 -1.01 21.23
CA PRO A 89 10.39 -1.47 21.98
C PRO A 89 9.08 -0.84 21.50
N ALA A 90 9.08 0.47 21.21
CA ALA A 90 7.90 1.18 20.72
C ALA A 90 7.43 0.65 19.37
N GLN A 91 8.36 0.39 18.44
CA GLN A 91 8.02 -0.21 17.15
C GLN A 91 7.43 -1.62 17.32
N LYS A 92 7.99 -2.45 18.19
CA LYS A 92 7.52 -3.81 18.46
C LYS A 92 6.12 -3.82 19.06
N ASP A 93 5.87 -2.95 20.03
CA ASP A 93 4.55 -2.78 20.63
C ASP A 93 3.50 -2.37 19.59
N ALA A 94 3.81 -1.38 18.78
CA ALA A 94 2.93 -0.95 17.71
C ALA A 94 2.66 -2.03 16.67
N LEU A 95 3.68 -2.82 16.28
CA LEU A 95 3.50 -3.94 15.35
C LEU A 95 2.61 -5.04 15.92
N THR A 96 2.76 -5.37 17.21
CA THR A 96 1.88 -6.32 17.89
C THR A 96 0.43 -5.83 17.86
N ARG A 97 0.23 -4.56 18.17
CA ARG A 97 -1.09 -3.94 18.17
C ARG A 97 -1.71 -3.86 16.76
N VAL A 98 -0.88 -3.59 15.73
CA VAL A 98 -1.31 -3.65 14.32
C VAL A 98 -1.85 -5.04 14.00
N ASP A 99 -1.10 -6.10 14.35
CA ASP A 99 -1.50 -7.47 14.06
C ASP A 99 -2.83 -7.82 14.72
N GLU A 100 -2.98 -7.51 16.00
CA GLU A 100 -4.22 -7.78 16.78
C GLU A 100 -5.44 -7.08 16.18
N ILE A 101 -5.32 -5.78 15.88
CA ILE A 101 -6.45 -4.98 15.38
C ILE A 101 -6.75 -5.32 13.91
N SER A 102 -5.74 -5.58 13.10
CA SER A 102 -5.90 -6.04 11.71
C SER A 102 -6.70 -7.34 11.65
N GLN A 103 -6.36 -8.32 12.51
CA GLN A 103 -7.10 -9.57 12.62
C GLN A 103 -8.56 -9.35 13.08
N ALA A 104 -8.78 -8.47 14.05
CA ALA A 104 -10.12 -8.13 14.54
C ALA A 104 -10.99 -7.49 13.44
N VAL A 105 -10.44 -6.52 12.71
CA VAL A 105 -11.13 -5.88 11.58
C VAL A 105 -11.45 -6.90 10.50
N GLN A 106 -10.50 -7.76 10.13
CA GLN A 106 -10.72 -8.79 9.11
C GLN A 106 -11.79 -9.80 9.55
N ALA A 107 -11.80 -10.20 10.81
CA ALA A 107 -12.82 -11.08 11.36
C ALA A 107 -14.22 -10.44 11.31
N ALA A 108 -14.34 -9.15 11.66
CA ALA A 108 -15.60 -8.43 11.58
C ALA A 108 -16.12 -8.27 10.14
N LEU A 109 -15.23 -7.97 9.18
CA LEU A 109 -15.56 -7.92 7.76
C LEU A 109 -16.05 -9.28 7.23
N ASN A 110 -15.36 -10.35 7.60
CA ASN A 110 -15.74 -11.72 7.20
C ASN A 110 -17.11 -12.10 7.80
N ASN A 111 -17.37 -11.72 9.05
CA ASN A 111 -18.66 -11.96 9.70
C ASN A 111 -19.79 -11.19 8.98
N ALA A 112 -19.61 -9.90 8.69
CA ALA A 112 -20.57 -9.09 7.96
C ALA A 112 -20.88 -9.69 6.59
N ALA A 113 -19.86 -10.17 5.87
CA ALA A 113 -20.01 -10.85 4.60
C ALA A 113 -20.74 -12.19 4.73
N HIS A 114 -20.39 -12.99 5.75
CA HIS A 114 -21.01 -14.30 6.00
C HIS A 114 -22.51 -14.20 6.28
N ILE A 115 -22.92 -13.22 7.09
CA ILE A 115 -24.35 -12.99 7.37
C ILE A 115 -25.07 -12.22 6.25
N GLY A 116 -24.36 -11.83 5.20
CA GLY A 116 -24.92 -11.06 4.07
C GLY A 116 -25.48 -9.70 4.52
N SER A 117 -24.84 -9.03 5.48
CA SER A 117 -25.33 -7.76 6.04
C SER A 117 -25.47 -6.70 4.94
N ARG A 118 -26.60 -5.98 4.97
CA ARG A 118 -26.87 -4.81 4.13
C ARG A 118 -27.06 -3.54 4.95
N ASN A 119 -26.69 -3.58 6.24
CA ASN A 119 -26.73 -2.41 7.12
C ASN A 119 -25.64 -1.42 6.66
N PRO A 120 -26.01 -0.24 6.11
CA PRO A 120 -25.04 0.69 5.56
C PRO A 120 -24.12 1.26 6.65
N GLU A 121 -24.63 1.52 7.85
CA GLU A 121 -23.82 2.04 8.96
C GLU A 121 -22.74 1.02 9.37
N LEU A 122 -23.10 -0.26 9.47
CA LEU A 122 -22.13 -1.33 9.75
C LEU A 122 -21.03 -1.40 8.69
N LEU A 123 -21.41 -1.36 7.41
CA LEU A 123 -20.45 -1.48 6.31
C LEU A 123 -19.51 -0.26 6.25
N GLU A 124 -20.02 0.95 6.47
CA GLU A 124 -19.21 2.17 6.53
C GLU A 124 -18.21 2.13 7.69
N LEU A 125 -18.66 1.71 8.88
CA LEU A 125 -17.78 1.60 10.05
C LEU A 125 -16.67 0.56 9.84
N LEU A 126 -16.98 -0.58 9.23
CA LEU A 126 -15.98 -1.61 8.94
C LEU A 126 -14.98 -1.18 7.86
N GLU A 127 -15.43 -0.46 6.83
CA GLU A 127 -14.53 0.07 5.80
C GLU A 127 -13.63 1.19 6.36
N GLU A 128 -14.16 2.07 7.24
CA GLU A 128 -13.35 3.06 7.92
C GLU A 128 -12.32 2.40 8.85
N ALA A 129 -12.73 1.39 9.64
CA ALA A 129 -11.80 0.63 10.47
C ALA A 129 -10.67 0.00 9.65
N ARG A 130 -11.02 -0.62 8.53
CA ARG A 130 -10.06 -1.20 7.60
C ARG A 130 -9.09 -0.15 7.06
N TRP A 131 -9.61 1.01 6.66
CA TRP A 131 -8.79 2.10 6.15
C TRP A 131 -7.81 2.62 7.20
N ARG A 132 -8.24 2.73 8.48
CA ARG A 132 -7.38 3.13 9.60
C ARG A 132 -6.27 2.13 9.83
N VAL A 133 -6.56 0.83 9.79
CA VAL A 133 -5.53 -0.21 9.89
C VAL A 133 -4.52 -0.10 8.75
N LEU A 134 -4.96 0.04 7.50
CA LEU A 134 -4.06 0.20 6.36
C LEU A 134 -3.14 1.43 6.49
N ARG A 135 -3.64 2.52 7.08
CA ARG A 135 -2.82 3.69 7.39
C ARG A 135 -1.83 3.43 8.52
N ALA A 136 -2.24 2.72 9.55
CA ALA A 136 -1.38 2.33 10.67
C ALA A 136 -0.21 1.44 10.20
N GLU A 137 -0.45 0.53 9.25
CA GLU A 137 0.53 -0.37 8.64
C GLU A 137 1.56 0.34 7.75
N THR A 138 1.38 1.63 7.45
CA THR A 138 2.31 2.38 6.59
C THR A 138 3.72 2.34 7.15
N SER A 139 4.68 1.91 6.34
CA SER A 139 6.08 1.74 6.76
C SER A 139 6.70 3.03 7.33
N CYS A 140 6.25 4.20 6.89
CA CYS A 140 6.69 5.49 7.41
C CYS A 140 6.44 5.67 8.91
N ASN A 141 5.40 5.04 9.46
CA ASN A 141 5.11 5.10 10.89
C ASN A 141 6.20 4.43 11.74
N PHE A 142 6.97 3.53 11.16
CA PHE A 142 8.04 2.78 11.82
C PHE A 142 9.42 3.26 11.38
N PHE A 143 9.63 3.47 10.10
CA PHE A 143 10.92 3.80 9.49
C PHE A 143 11.58 5.06 10.09
N TRP A 144 10.81 6.09 10.39
CA TRP A 144 11.30 7.37 10.89
C TRP A 144 11.55 7.41 12.41
N GLY A 145 11.37 6.26 13.09
CA GLY A 145 11.63 6.11 14.52
C GLY A 145 10.44 6.42 15.41
N ASP A 146 10.65 6.31 16.73
CA ASP A 146 9.61 6.26 17.76
C ASP A 146 8.64 7.45 17.74
N ALA A 147 9.10 8.64 17.36
CA ALA A 147 8.23 9.82 17.24
C ALA A 147 7.10 9.65 16.21
N TRP A 148 7.29 8.77 15.21
CA TRP A 148 6.29 8.50 14.18
C TRP A 148 5.35 7.34 14.57
N VAL A 149 5.77 6.47 15.47
CA VAL A 149 4.95 5.36 15.98
C VAL A 149 3.64 5.86 16.60
N MET A 150 3.62 7.06 17.18
CA MET A 150 2.40 7.68 17.69
C MET A 150 1.29 7.85 16.65
N ARG A 151 1.65 7.99 15.37
CA ARG A 151 0.67 8.07 14.28
C ARG A 151 0.01 6.71 14.02
N CYS A 152 0.79 5.64 14.11
CA CYS A 152 0.27 4.27 14.06
C CYS A 152 -0.77 4.08 15.18
N HIS A 153 -0.42 4.39 16.41
CA HIS A 153 -1.35 4.26 17.55
C HIS A 153 -2.62 5.07 17.37
N ALA A 154 -2.51 6.32 16.89
CA ALA A 154 -3.69 7.18 16.68
C ALA A 154 -4.65 6.61 15.61
N ASP A 155 -4.14 6.04 14.52
CA ASP A 155 -4.99 5.37 13.53
C ASP A 155 -5.58 4.07 14.08
N LEU A 156 -4.83 3.31 14.89
CA LEU A 156 -5.34 2.09 15.55
C LEU A 156 -6.44 2.39 16.60
N ASP A 157 -6.30 3.48 17.34
CA ASP A 157 -7.34 3.93 18.29
C ASP A 157 -8.65 4.20 17.56
N GLN A 158 -8.59 4.91 16.43
CA GLN A 158 -9.75 5.18 15.59
C GLN A 158 -10.33 3.90 14.96
N ALA A 159 -9.48 2.94 14.57
CA ALA A 159 -9.95 1.64 14.11
C ALA A 159 -10.72 0.89 15.19
N CYS A 160 -10.23 0.91 16.44
CA CYS A 160 -10.93 0.31 17.58
C CYS A 160 -12.29 0.96 17.85
N GLU A 161 -12.37 2.30 17.83
CA GLU A 161 -13.63 3.03 17.99
C GLU A 161 -14.66 2.64 16.92
N CYS A 162 -14.23 2.51 15.67
CA CYS A 162 -15.08 2.05 14.58
C CYS A 162 -15.55 0.60 14.80
N LEU A 163 -14.65 -0.30 15.24
CA LEU A 163 -15.00 -1.69 15.54
C LEU A 163 -16.00 -1.81 16.69
N GLU A 164 -15.84 -1.05 17.76
CA GLU A 164 -16.76 -1.04 18.89
C GLU A 164 -18.17 -0.63 18.45
N ARG A 165 -18.28 0.42 17.65
CA ARG A 165 -19.55 0.87 17.07
C ARG A 165 -20.12 -0.16 16.11
N ALA A 166 -19.31 -0.75 15.24
CA ALA A 166 -19.72 -1.81 14.33
C ALA A 166 -20.27 -3.04 15.08
N ASN A 167 -19.63 -3.42 16.20
CA ASN A 167 -20.08 -4.52 17.04
C ASN A 167 -21.46 -4.26 17.69
N ALA A 168 -21.83 -3.00 17.94
CA ALA A 168 -23.17 -2.65 18.37
C ALA A 168 -24.23 -2.83 17.25
N CYS A 169 -23.83 -2.68 15.99
CA CYS A 169 -24.70 -2.87 14.83
C CYS A 169 -24.94 -4.37 14.46
N PHE A 170 -24.16 -5.30 14.99
CA PHE A 170 -24.38 -6.74 14.85
C PHE A 170 -25.47 -7.30 15.78
N ARG A 171 -25.90 -6.51 16.80
CA ARG A 171 -26.93 -6.91 17.76
C ARG A 171 -28.31 -6.53 17.27
#